data_0cc0ba29fedfabb3946411c87381e64c
#
_entry.id   0cc0ba29fedfabb3946411c87381e64c
#
_cell.length_a   1.000
_cell.length_b   1.000
_cell.length_c   1.000
_cell.angle_alpha   90.00
_cell.angle_beta   90.00
_cell.angle_gamma   90.00
#
_symmetry.space_group_name_H-M   'P 1'
#
loop_
_entity.id
_entity.type
_entity.pdbx_description
1 polymer ?
#
loop_
_entity_poly.entity_id
_entity_poly.type
_entity_poly.pdbx_seq_one_letter_code
_entity_poly.pdbx_strand_id
1 'polypeptide(L)'
;PNAMRTIDRFHIQKLACDALQEMRIAHRWDAIQADTDAREEAKCQGKAYTPIVLANGDTHKQLLARSRYLLFKSADKWTESQRQRADVLFETYPNIKEAYSLTHSLRMIFTKNTVKDAARLSLARWYNKVDDSGFKSFNVIAATLYEHYDEVLNFFVNRATNAFAESFNAKIKAFRAALRGVTDIKFFLFRLTKLYA
;
A
#
# COMPACT_ATOMS: atom_id res chain seq x y z
N PRO A 1 4.27 17.94 -30.09
CA PRO A 1 4.80 18.11 -28.75
C PRO A 1 5.12 16.75 -28.16
N ASN A 2 6.42 16.53 -27.89
CA ASN A 2 6.94 15.23 -27.44
C ASN A 2 6.77 15.10 -25.90
N ALA A 3 5.54 14.95 -25.43
CA ALA A 3 5.30 14.69 -24.00
C ALA A 3 5.60 13.21 -23.71
N MET A 4 6.58 12.95 -22.86
CA MET A 4 6.88 11.61 -22.36
C MET A 4 5.91 11.22 -21.23
N ARG A 5 5.15 10.16 -21.43
CA ARG A 5 4.22 9.65 -20.41
C ARG A 5 5.00 8.89 -19.34
N THR A 6 4.73 9.19 -18.08
CA THR A 6 5.40 8.58 -16.92
C THR A 6 4.37 8.23 -15.86
N ILE A 7 4.48 7.05 -15.26
CA ILE A 7 3.67 6.68 -14.10
C ILE A 7 4.41 7.08 -12.81
N ASP A 8 3.69 7.75 -11.92
CA ASP A 8 4.23 8.16 -10.64
C ASP A 8 4.47 6.95 -9.72
N ARG A 9 5.66 6.91 -9.14
CA ARG A 9 6.07 5.89 -8.17
C ARG A 9 5.12 5.77 -6.96
N PHE A 10 4.47 6.87 -6.56
CA PHE A 10 3.55 6.87 -5.42
C PHE A 10 2.29 6.07 -5.71
N HIS A 11 1.77 6.13 -6.95
CA HIS A 11 0.65 5.28 -7.37
C HIS A 11 1.01 3.81 -7.35
N ILE A 12 2.18 3.46 -7.87
CA ILE A 12 2.67 2.07 -7.86
C ILE A 12 2.84 1.57 -6.41
N GLN A 13 3.47 2.37 -5.56
CA GLN A 13 3.66 2.02 -4.16
C GLN A 13 2.33 1.89 -3.40
N LYS A 14 1.35 2.73 -3.74
CA LYS A 14 0.02 2.65 -3.17
C LYS A 14 -0.66 1.32 -3.50
N LEU A 15 -0.62 0.89 -4.78
CA LEU A 15 -1.17 -0.41 -5.19
C LEU A 15 -0.57 -1.56 -4.38
N ALA A 16 0.75 -1.60 -4.21
CA ALA A 16 1.41 -2.64 -3.42
C ALA A 16 1.04 -2.58 -1.93
N CYS A 17 0.90 -1.38 -1.37
CA CYS A 17 0.43 -1.21 0.01
C CYS A 17 -1.04 -1.65 0.18
N ASP A 18 -1.89 -1.35 -0.79
CA ASP A 18 -3.31 -1.73 -0.76
C ASP A 18 -3.45 -3.27 -0.83
N ALA A 19 -2.68 -3.96 -1.69
CA ALA A 19 -2.64 -5.42 -1.76
C ALA A 19 -2.19 -6.07 -0.44
N LEU A 20 -1.13 -5.54 0.17
CA LEU A 20 -0.69 -5.99 1.50
C LEU A 20 -1.77 -5.79 2.57
N GLN A 21 -2.48 -4.65 2.54
CA GLN A 21 -3.58 -4.40 3.47
C GLN A 21 -4.78 -5.30 3.24
N GLU A 22 -5.08 -5.65 1.99
CA GLU A 22 -6.12 -6.61 1.65
C GLU A 22 -5.86 -7.97 2.30
N MET A 23 -4.63 -8.50 2.16
CA MET A 23 -4.23 -9.75 2.81
C MET A 23 -4.35 -9.68 4.33
N ARG A 24 -3.86 -8.58 4.95
CA ARG A 24 -4.00 -8.37 6.40
C ARG A 24 -5.47 -8.34 6.84
N ILE A 25 -6.34 -7.69 6.04
CA ILE A 25 -7.78 -7.60 6.33
C ILE A 25 -8.44 -8.96 6.22
N ALA A 26 -8.09 -9.77 5.20
CA ALA A 26 -8.60 -11.13 5.07
C ALA A 26 -8.29 -11.95 6.31
N HIS A 27 -7.02 -12.02 6.73
CA HIS A 27 -6.63 -12.72 7.97
C HIS A 27 -7.33 -12.17 9.22
N ARG A 28 -7.62 -10.86 9.24
CA ARG A 28 -8.34 -10.28 10.37
C ARG A 28 -9.80 -10.75 10.43
N TRP A 29 -10.45 -10.91 9.29
CA TRP A 29 -11.81 -11.47 9.24
C TRP A 29 -11.81 -12.93 9.65
N ASP A 30 -10.84 -13.73 9.19
CA ASP A 30 -10.68 -15.12 9.62
C ASP A 30 -10.49 -15.22 11.14
N ALA A 31 -9.65 -14.36 11.71
CA ALA A 31 -9.41 -14.31 13.15
C ALA A 31 -10.65 -13.86 13.97
N ILE A 32 -11.48 -12.99 13.42
CA ILE A 32 -12.76 -12.58 14.03
C ILE A 32 -13.75 -13.73 14.00
N GLN A 33 -13.84 -14.42 12.87
CA GLN A 33 -14.73 -15.57 12.73
C GLN A 33 -14.34 -16.68 13.70
N ALA A 34 -13.05 -17.05 13.74
CA ALA A 34 -12.55 -18.07 14.66
C ALA A 34 -12.81 -17.71 16.15
N ASP A 35 -12.66 -16.43 16.52
CA ASP A 35 -12.98 -15.96 17.88
C ASP A 35 -14.49 -16.07 18.18
N THR A 36 -15.35 -15.83 17.19
CA THR A 36 -16.80 -15.94 17.32
C THR A 36 -17.23 -17.40 17.49
N ASP A 37 -16.71 -18.27 16.62
CA ASP A 37 -17.03 -19.71 16.65
C ASP A 37 -16.57 -20.34 18.00
N ALA A 38 -15.39 -19.99 18.47
CA ALA A 38 -14.87 -20.47 19.76
C ALA A 38 -15.73 -19.99 20.97
N ARG A 39 -16.31 -18.79 20.89
CA ARG A 39 -17.24 -18.29 21.93
C ARG A 39 -18.55 -19.05 21.92
N GLU A 40 -19.10 -19.31 20.73
CA GLU A 40 -20.34 -20.07 20.60
C GLU A 40 -20.15 -21.51 21.08
N GLU A 41 -19.03 -22.14 20.73
CA GLU A 41 -18.70 -23.49 21.21
C GLU A 41 -18.58 -23.52 22.73
N ALA A 42 -17.84 -22.58 23.35
CA ALA A 42 -17.71 -22.49 24.80
C ALA A 42 -19.07 -22.33 25.48
N LYS A 43 -19.97 -21.49 24.90
CA LYS A 43 -21.34 -21.29 25.39
C LYS A 43 -22.16 -22.58 25.30
N CYS A 44 -22.08 -23.33 24.21
CA CYS A 44 -22.77 -24.62 24.05
C CYS A 44 -22.26 -25.67 25.06
N GLN A 45 -20.96 -25.61 25.43
CA GLN A 45 -20.36 -26.48 26.41
C GLN A 45 -20.55 -26.01 27.88
N GLY A 46 -21.21 -24.86 28.10
CA GLY A 46 -21.37 -24.27 29.44
C GLY A 46 -20.06 -23.81 30.07
N LYS A 47 -19.01 -23.54 29.27
CA LYS A 47 -17.69 -23.10 29.71
C LYS A 47 -17.46 -21.62 29.53
N ALA A 48 -16.62 -21.01 30.37
CA ALA A 48 -16.18 -19.64 30.14
C ALA A 48 -15.22 -19.60 28.95
N TYR A 49 -15.47 -18.63 28.03
CA TYR A 49 -14.57 -18.37 26.91
C TYR A 49 -13.32 -17.61 27.38
N THR A 50 -12.13 -18.09 26.96
CA THR A 50 -10.86 -17.39 27.17
C THR A 50 -10.17 -17.22 25.81
N PRO A 51 -9.89 -15.97 25.37
CA PRO A 51 -9.24 -15.73 24.07
C PRO A 51 -7.79 -16.22 24.08
N ILE A 52 -7.33 -16.70 22.94
CA ILE A 52 -5.91 -17.04 22.73
C ILE A 52 -5.12 -15.73 22.64
N VAL A 53 -4.10 -15.59 23.51
CA VAL A 53 -3.21 -14.43 23.60
C VAL A 53 -1.83 -14.82 23.08
N LEU A 54 -1.29 -13.98 22.19
CA LEU A 54 0.04 -14.15 21.58
C LEU A 54 1.14 -13.60 22.50
N ALA A 55 2.41 -13.86 22.17
CA ALA A 55 3.57 -13.51 22.99
C ALA A 55 3.67 -12.02 23.35
N ASN A 56 3.11 -11.13 22.52
CA ASN A 56 3.07 -9.70 22.77
C ASN A 56 1.83 -9.20 23.53
N GLY A 57 0.99 -10.12 24.04
CA GLY A 57 -0.25 -9.79 24.77
C GLY A 57 -1.46 -9.44 23.88
N ASP A 58 -1.33 -9.44 22.55
CA ASP A 58 -2.44 -9.25 21.63
C ASP A 58 -3.16 -10.57 21.33
N THR A 59 -4.47 -10.52 21.12
CA THR A 59 -5.17 -11.60 20.41
C THR A 59 -4.89 -11.50 18.92
N HIS A 60 -5.14 -12.56 18.13
CA HIS A 60 -4.96 -12.56 16.67
C HIS A 60 -5.63 -11.34 15.99
N LYS A 61 -6.89 -11.07 16.32
CA LYS A 61 -7.64 -9.92 15.77
C LYS A 61 -7.04 -8.56 16.18
N GLN A 62 -6.48 -8.46 17.40
CA GLN A 62 -5.84 -7.24 17.90
C GLN A 62 -4.48 -7.03 17.23
N LEU A 63 -3.67 -8.07 17.11
CA LEU A 63 -2.39 -8.03 16.39
C LEU A 63 -2.57 -7.51 14.97
N LEU A 64 -3.51 -8.11 14.21
CA LEU A 64 -3.81 -7.72 12.84
C LEU A 64 -4.37 -6.29 12.73
N ALA A 65 -5.22 -5.85 13.67
CA ALA A 65 -5.72 -4.48 13.69
C ALA A 65 -4.61 -3.45 13.96
N ARG A 66 -3.77 -3.70 14.98
CA ARG A 66 -2.70 -2.79 15.42
C ARG A 66 -1.50 -2.76 14.46
N SER A 67 -1.37 -3.78 13.60
CA SER A 67 -0.29 -3.87 12.61
C SER A 67 -0.51 -3.01 11.35
N ARG A 68 -1.70 -2.41 11.17
CA ARG A 68 -2.03 -1.63 9.97
C ARG A 68 -0.95 -0.62 9.57
N TYR A 69 -0.55 0.24 10.50
CA TYR A 69 0.36 1.35 10.20
C TYR A 69 1.83 0.94 10.13
N LEU A 70 2.25 -0.10 10.85
CA LEU A 70 3.63 -0.57 10.78
C LEU A 70 3.96 -1.17 9.41
N LEU A 71 2.97 -1.80 8.75
CA LEU A 71 3.15 -2.40 7.43
C LEU A 71 3.35 -1.37 6.30
N PHE A 72 2.95 -0.11 6.48
CA PHE A 72 3.27 0.97 5.53
C PHE A 72 4.70 1.51 5.68
N LYS A 73 5.32 1.30 6.84
CA LYS A 73 6.68 1.78 7.13
C LYS A 73 7.71 0.73 6.73
N SER A 74 8.90 1.18 6.30
CA SER A 74 10.06 0.32 6.23
C SER A 74 10.58 -0.01 7.64
N ALA A 75 11.18 -1.19 7.81
CA ALA A 75 11.58 -1.72 9.11
C ALA A 75 12.57 -0.83 9.89
N ASP A 76 13.41 -0.06 9.17
CA ASP A 76 14.33 0.93 9.75
C ASP A 76 13.61 2.09 10.47
N LYS A 77 12.33 2.32 10.13
CA LYS A 77 11.49 3.39 10.71
C LYS A 77 10.53 2.90 11.79
N TRP A 78 10.61 1.65 12.19
CA TRP A 78 9.80 1.12 13.27
C TRP A 78 10.34 1.57 14.64
N THR A 79 9.42 1.90 15.54
CA THR A 79 9.73 1.97 16.96
C THR A 79 10.00 0.57 17.50
N GLU A 80 10.62 0.48 18.69
CA GLU A 80 10.89 -0.82 19.33
C GLU A 80 9.59 -1.64 19.53
N SER A 81 8.51 -1.01 20.00
CA SER A 81 7.21 -1.66 20.13
C SER A 81 6.61 -2.13 18.78
N GLN A 82 6.87 -1.39 17.69
CA GLN A 82 6.44 -1.81 16.35
C GLN A 82 7.27 -2.99 15.85
N ARG A 83 8.56 -3.05 16.16
CA ARG A 83 9.45 -4.16 15.82
C ARG A 83 9.01 -5.44 16.49
N GLN A 84 8.83 -5.42 17.80
CA GLN A 84 8.34 -6.57 18.57
C GLN A 84 6.98 -7.08 18.04
N ARG A 85 6.07 -6.17 17.70
CA ARG A 85 4.79 -6.55 17.11
C ARG A 85 4.95 -7.12 15.70
N ALA A 86 5.87 -6.61 14.90
CA ALA A 86 6.15 -7.14 13.56
C ALA A 86 6.75 -8.54 13.64
N ASP A 87 7.62 -8.83 14.60
CA ASP A 87 8.20 -10.15 14.79
C ASP A 87 7.11 -11.18 15.09
N VAL A 88 6.22 -10.91 16.04
CA VAL A 88 5.08 -11.77 16.34
C VAL A 88 4.13 -11.91 15.14
N LEU A 89 3.86 -10.81 14.43
CA LEU A 89 3.02 -10.83 13.23
C LEU A 89 3.59 -11.74 12.15
N PHE A 90 4.89 -11.62 11.87
CA PHE A 90 5.55 -12.33 10.78
C PHE A 90 5.81 -13.81 11.12
N GLU A 91 5.94 -14.14 12.39
CA GLU A 91 5.97 -15.52 12.85
C GLU A 91 4.59 -16.19 12.73
N THR A 92 3.54 -15.46 13.13
CA THR A 92 2.16 -15.97 13.12
C THR A 92 1.58 -16.03 11.70
N TYR A 93 1.94 -15.07 10.83
CA TYR A 93 1.42 -14.92 9.47
C TYR A 93 2.56 -14.77 8.45
N PRO A 94 3.25 -15.86 8.07
CA PRO A 94 4.40 -15.82 7.15
C PRO A 94 4.08 -15.21 5.78
N ASN A 95 2.85 -15.39 5.27
CA ASN A 95 2.39 -14.79 4.03
C ASN A 95 2.26 -13.25 4.10
N ILE A 96 1.94 -12.68 5.26
CA ILE A 96 2.00 -11.21 5.47
C ILE A 96 3.46 -10.74 5.44
N LYS A 97 4.41 -11.51 5.99
CA LYS A 97 5.85 -11.21 5.89
C LYS A 97 6.32 -11.17 4.44
N GLU A 98 5.92 -12.16 3.66
CA GLU A 98 6.27 -12.25 2.24
C GLU A 98 5.67 -11.09 1.44
N ALA A 99 4.37 -10.79 1.61
CA ALA A 99 3.70 -9.66 0.98
C ALA A 99 4.33 -8.32 1.40
N TYR A 100 4.75 -8.18 2.66
CA TYR A 100 5.53 -7.03 3.13
C TYR A 100 6.87 -6.92 2.41
N SER A 101 7.59 -8.03 2.23
CA SER A 101 8.85 -8.09 1.49
C SER A 101 8.67 -7.68 0.02
N LEU A 102 7.62 -8.16 -0.66
CA LEU A 102 7.28 -7.76 -2.04
C LEU A 102 6.99 -6.26 -2.14
N THR A 103 6.17 -5.72 -1.22
CA THR A 103 5.82 -4.30 -1.17
C THR A 103 7.05 -3.41 -0.99
N HIS A 104 7.95 -3.79 -0.07
CA HIS A 104 9.15 -3.00 0.22
C HIS A 104 10.24 -3.18 -0.82
N SER A 105 10.38 -4.36 -1.43
CA SER A 105 11.31 -4.57 -2.54
C SER A 105 10.93 -3.71 -3.76
N LEU A 106 9.64 -3.59 -4.06
CA LEU A 106 9.14 -2.69 -5.11
C LEU A 106 9.50 -1.23 -4.79
N ARG A 107 9.28 -0.77 -3.55
CA ARG A 107 9.71 0.57 -3.10
C ARG A 107 11.20 0.81 -3.30
N MET A 108 12.03 -0.19 -2.98
CA MET A 108 13.48 -0.08 -3.12
C MET A 108 13.92 0.01 -4.57
N ILE A 109 13.21 -0.64 -5.52
CA ILE A 109 13.48 -0.50 -6.95
C ILE A 109 13.39 0.97 -7.37
N PHE A 110 12.31 1.67 -7.00
CA PHE A 110 12.11 3.09 -7.33
C PHE A 110 13.02 4.05 -6.53
N THR A 111 13.54 3.62 -5.39
CA THR A 111 14.39 4.47 -4.55
C THR A 111 15.87 4.37 -4.91
N LYS A 112 16.36 3.14 -5.13
CA LYS A 112 17.81 2.87 -5.32
C LYS A 112 18.26 2.95 -6.77
N ASN A 113 17.42 2.53 -7.73
CA ASN A 113 17.84 2.56 -9.13
C ASN A 113 17.80 3.98 -9.69
N THR A 114 18.85 4.37 -10.35
CA THR A 114 19.01 5.67 -11.04
C THR A 114 19.12 5.54 -12.54
N VAL A 115 19.27 4.31 -13.04
CA VAL A 115 19.45 3.99 -14.46
C VAL A 115 18.32 3.05 -14.91
N LYS A 116 17.76 3.31 -16.09
CA LYS A 116 16.63 2.56 -16.68
C LYS A 116 16.90 1.07 -16.78
N ASP A 117 18.09 0.66 -17.24
CA ASP A 117 18.42 -0.75 -17.41
C ASP A 117 18.58 -1.50 -16.08
N ALA A 118 19.16 -0.86 -15.06
CA ALA A 118 19.23 -1.43 -13.72
C ALA A 118 17.83 -1.61 -13.10
N ALA A 119 16.93 -0.64 -13.33
CA ALA A 119 15.55 -0.73 -12.92
C ALA A 119 14.80 -1.86 -13.63
N ARG A 120 15.03 -2.02 -14.94
CA ARG A 120 14.47 -3.12 -15.75
C ARG A 120 14.82 -4.48 -15.17
N LEU A 121 16.10 -4.73 -14.89
CA LEU A 121 16.56 -5.98 -14.28
C LEU A 121 15.96 -6.20 -12.89
N SER A 122 15.87 -5.13 -12.09
CA SER A 122 15.29 -5.20 -10.74
C SER A 122 13.79 -5.50 -10.77
N LEU A 123 13.05 -4.94 -11.73
CA LEU A 123 11.64 -5.24 -11.97
C LEU A 123 11.44 -6.68 -12.42
N ALA A 124 12.27 -7.18 -13.35
CA ALA A 124 12.21 -8.58 -13.81
C ALA A 124 12.36 -9.56 -12.61
N ARG A 125 13.32 -9.30 -11.73
CA ARG A 125 13.50 -10.10 -10.51
C ARG A 125 12.32 -9.98 -9.54
N TRP A 126 11.67 -8.83 -9.49
CA TRP A 126 10.49 -8.62 -8.67
C TRP A 126 9.29 -9.38 -9.24
N TYR A 127 9.09 -9.39 -10.57
CA TYR A 127 8.05 -10.19 -11.22
C TYR A 127 8.17 -11.67 -10.89
N ASN A 128 9.38 -12.25 -10.99
CA ASN A 128 9.61 -13.65 -10.64
C ASN A 128 9.20 -13.93 -9.17
N LYS A 129 9.56 -13.05 -8.23
CA LYS A 129 9.14 -13.20 -6.83
C LYS A 129 7.64 -13.11 -6.62
N VAL A 130 6.94 -12.28 -7.40
CA VAL A 130 5.48 -12.19 -7.36
C VAL A 130 4.86 -13.48 -7.89
N ASP A 131 5.36 -14.00 -8.98
CA ASP A 131 4.90 -15.26 -9.58
C ASP A 131 5.11 -16.44 -8.63
N ASP A 132 6.31 -16.56 -8.06
CA ASP A 132 6.67 -17.58 -7.06
C ASP A 132 5.75 -17.51 -5.79
N SER A 133 5.33 -16.31 -5.37
CA SER A 133 4.48 -16.13 -4.19
C SER A 133 3.05 -16.62 -4.40
N GLY A 134 2.55 -16.64 -5.62
CA GLY A 134 1.17 -17.01 -5.97
C GLY A 134 0.09 -16.06 -5.43
N PHE A 135 0.46 -14.87 -4.92
CA PHE A 135 -0.51 -13.90 -4.37
C PHE A 135 -1.30 -13.20 -5.47
N LYS A 136 -2.61 -13.49 -5.56
CA LYS A 136 -3.50 -12.93 -6.61
C LYS A 136 -3.48 -11.42 -6.69
N SER A 137 -3.51 -10.74 -5.55
CA SER A 137 -3.47 -9.26 -5.49
C SER A 137 -2.16 -8.69 -6.02
N PHE A 138 -1.02 -9.35 -5.79
CA PHE A 138 0.27 -8.94 -6.35
C PHE A 138 0.41 -9.29 -7.83
N ASN A 139 -0.19 -10.38 -8.30
CA ASN A 139 -0.25 -10.72 -9.73
C ASN A 139 -1.01 -9.65 -10.54
N VAL A 140 -2.09 -9.09 -9.99
CA VAL A 140 -2.80 -7.95 -10.62
C VAL A 140 -1.89 -6.72 -10.74
N ILE A 141 -1.09 -6.44 -9.71
CA ILE A 141 -0.13 -5.33 -9.76
C ILE A 141 0.96 -5.59 -10.80
N ALA A 142 1.51 -6.81 -10.83
CA ALA A 142 2.52 -7.20 -11.81
C ALA A 142 1.99 -7.05 -13.24
N ALA A 143 0.77 -7.50 -13.51
CA ALA A 143 0.10 -7.33 -14.80
C ALA A 143 -0.06 -5.85 -15.18
N THR A 144 -0.52 -5.01 -14.24
CA THR A 144 -0.68 -3.57 -14.45
C THR A 144 0.67 -2.89 -14.75
N LEU A 145 1.73 -3.25 -14.01
CA LEU A 145 3.07 -2.70 -14.27
C LEU A 145 3.65 -3.19 -15.61
N TYR A 146 3.31 -4.40 -16.03
CA TYR A 146 3.73 -4.95 -17.32
C TYR A 146 3.00 -4.26 -18.47
N GLU A 147 1.70 -4.02 -18.37
CA GLU A 147 0.91 -3.28 -19.35
C GLU A 147 1.45 -1.87 -19.59
N HIS A 148 1.92 -1.22 -18.52
CA HIS A 148 2.46 0.14 -18.55
C HIS A 148 3.99 0.18 -18.42
N TYR A 149 4.67 -0.85 -18.87
CA TYR A 149 6.09 -1.08 -18.63
C TYR A 149 6.99 0.09 -19.04
N ASP A 150 6.80 0.63 -20.26
CA ASP A 150 7.60 1.75 -20.76
C ASP A 150 7.35 3.03 -19.95
N GLU A 151 6.12 3.31 -19.56
CA GLU A 151 5.74 4.47 -18.75
C GLU A 151 6.32 4.38 -17.34
N VAL A 152 6.36 3.18 -16.77
CA VAL A 152 7.03 2.87 -15.49
C VAL A 152 8.54 3.12 -15.60
N LEU A 153 9.16 2.63 -16.66
CA LEU A 153 10.60 2.79 -16.88
C LEU A 153 11.00 4.23 -17.23
N ASN A 154 10.08 5.03 -17.78
CA ASN A 154 10.33 6.45 -18.07
C ASN A 154 10.55 7.27 -16.78
N PHE A 155 10.03 6.81 -15.62
CA PHE A 155 10.35 7.42 -14.32
C PHE A 155 11.87 7.48 -14.07
N PHE A 156 12.65 6.49 -14.51
CA PHE A 156 14.08 6.42 -14.26
C PHE A 156 14.94 7.29 -15.18
N VAL A 157 14.34 7.92 -16.19
CA VAL A 157 15.05 8.85 -17.10
C VAL A 157 15.28 10.19 -16.42
N ASN A 158 14.24 10.76 -15.82
CA ASN A 158 14.29 12.10 -15.19
C ASN A 158 13.73 12.14 -13.77
N ARG A 159 13.28 10.99 -13.23
CA ARG A 159 12.61 10.86 -11.92
C ARG A 159 11.43 11.81 -11.73
N ALA A 160 10.73 12.11 -12.83
CA ALA A 160 9.58 13.01 -12.81
C ALA A 160 8.50 12.46 -11.85
N THR A 161 7.98 13.34 -11.02
CA THR A 161 6.84 13.05 -10.14
C THR A 161 5.68 13.97 -10.49
N ASN A 162 4.46 13.52 -10.20
CA ASN A 162 3.26 14.34 -10.37
C ASN A 162 3.09 15.41 -9.26
N ALA A 163 4.12 15.60 -8.42
CA ALA A 163 4.05 16.51 -7.27
C ALA A 163 3.60 17.93 -7.64
N PHE A 164 4.01 18.43 -8.81
CA PHE A 164 3.58 19.75 -9.30
C PHE A 164 2.09 19.75 -9.66
N ALA A 165 1.64 18.73 -10.39
CA ALA A 165 0.23 18.57 -10.76
C ALA A 165 -0.65 18.32 -9.52
N GLU A 166 -0.18 17.53 -8.55
CA GLU A 166 -0.88 17.30 -7.29
C GLU A 166 -0.99 18.58 -6.45
N SER A 167 0.09 19.37 -6.35
CA SER A 167 0.09 20.68 -5.69
C SER A 167 -0.90 21.63 -6.36
N PHE A 168 -0.90 21.67 -7.70
CA PHE A 168 -1.84 22.49 -8.45
C PHE A 168 -3.29 22.04 -8.24
N ASN A 169 -3.56 20.73 -8.32
CA ASN A 169 -4.87 20.15 -8.05
C ASN A 169 -5.34 20.42 -6.61
N ALA A 170 -4.44 20.42 -5.63
CA ALA A 170 -4.77 20.79 -4.26
C ALA A 170 -5.20 22.25 -4.15
N LYS A 171 -4.52 23.17 -4.85
CA LYS A 171 -4.91 24.59 -4.94
C LYS A 171 -6.29 24.76 -5.58
N ILE A 172 -6.57 24.03 -6.68
CA ILE A 172 -7.89 24.04 -7.33
C ILE A 172 -8.99 23.56 -6.37
N LYS A 173 -8.74 22.46 -5.65
CA LYS A 173 -9.68 21.92 -4.65
C LYS A 173 -9.93 22.90 -3.51
N ALA A 174 -8.89 23.54 -2.98
CA ALA A 174 -9.00 24.55 -1.94
C ALA A 174 -9.80 25.78 -2.42
N PHE A 175 -9.54 26.26 -3.63
CA PHE A 175 -10.27 27.37 -4.22
C PHE A 175 -11.75 27.03 -4.45
N ARG A 176 -12.05 25.81 -4.94
CA ARG A 176 -13.42 25.31 -5.08
C ARG A 176 -14.15 25.24 -3.74
N ALA A 177 -13.47 24.77 -2.70
CA ALA A 177 -14.03 24.69 -1.36
C ALA A 177 -14.32 26.07 -0.77
N ALA A 178 -13.43 27.07 -0.99
CA ALA A 178 -13.63 28.45 -0.57
C ALA A 178 -14.85 29.11 -1.22
N LEU A 179 -15.18 28.72 -2.46
CA LEU A 179 -16.37 29.17 -3.18
C LEU A 179 -17.65 28.38 -2.82
N ARG A 180 -17.57 27.42 -1.89
CA ARG A 180 -18.67 26.52 -1.51
C ARG A 180 -19.28 25.75 -2.70
N GLY A 181 -18.47 25.48 -3.73
CA GLY A 181 -18.86 24.80 -4.95
C GLY A 181 -18.63 25.66 -6.21
N VAL A 182 -19.05 25.14 -7.35
CA VAL A 182 -18.95 25.82 -8.65
C VAL A 182 -20.30 25.76 -9.34
N THR A 183 -20.96 26.89 -9.45
CA THR A 183 -22.22 27.05 -10.19
C THR A 183 -21.96 27.46 -11.66
N ASP A 184 -20.96 28.29 -11.89
CA ASP A 184 -20.52 28.71 -13.24
C ASP A 184 -19.08 28.22 -13.47
N ILE A 185 -18.95 27.20 -14.32
CA ILE A 185 -17.65 26.60 -14.66
C ILE A 185 -16.77 27.59 -15.42
N LYS A 186 -17.34 28.41 -16.34
CA LYS A 186 -16.55 29.35 -17.15
C LYS A 186 -15.96 30.45 -16.27
N PHE A 187 -16.75 30.99 -15.37
CA PHE A 187 -16.30 32.00 -14.42
C PHE A 187 -15.27 31.43 -13.45
N PHE A 188 -15.47 30.19 -12.97
CA PHE A 188 -14.51 29.51 -12.12
C PHE A 188 -13.16 29.32 -12.82
N LEU A 189 -13.16 28.84 -14.07
CA LEU A 189 -11.94 28.68 -14.87
C LEU A 189 -11.24 30.00 -15.13
N PHE A 190 -12.01 31.06 -15.48
CA PHE A 190 -11.46 32.39 -15.62
C PHE A 190 -10.75 32.89 -14.36
N ARG A 191 -11.34 32.69 -13.19
CA ARG A 191 -10.73 33.07 -11.92
C ARG A 191 -9.50 32.25 -11.62
N LEU A 192 -9.51 30.93 -11.90
CA LEU A 192 -8.35 30.06 -11.76
C LEU A 192 -7.17 30.56 -12.61
N THR A 193 -7.38 30.88 -13.87
CA THR A 193 -6.32 31.42 -14.73
C THR A 193 -5.76 32.76 -14.22
N LYS A 194 -6.58 33.59 -13.61
CA LYS A 194 -6.11 34.89 -13.04
C LYS A 194 -5.32 34.73 -11.74
N LEU A 195 -5.57 33.64 -10.97
CA LEU A 195 -4.92 33.42 -9.67
C LEU A 195 -3.65 32.56 -9.76
N TYR A 196 -3.55 31.70 -10.78
CA TYR A 196 -2.52 30.65 -10.84
C TYR A 196 -1.77 30.55 -12.18
N ALA A 197 -2.06 31.41 -13.15
CA ALA A 197 -1.35 31.50 -14.44
C ALA A 197 -0.17 32.50 -14.40
#